data_e4e710141d4babd2bd25d197b37ad3d7
#
_entry.id   e4e710141d4babd2bd25d197b37ad3d7
#
_cell.length_a   1.000
_cell.length_b   1.000
_cell.length_c   1.000
_cell.angle_alpha   90.00
_cell.angle_beta   90.00
_cell.angle_gamma   90.00
#
_symmetry.space_group_name_H-M   'P 1'
#
loop_
_entity.id
_entity.type
_entity.pdbx_description
1 polymer ?
#
loop_
_entity_poly.entity_id
_entity_poly.type
_entity_poly.pdbx_seq_one_letter_code
_entity_poly.pdbx_strand_id
1 'polypeptide(L)'
;HNPHVVLDLEKKGAITVEEVEEIPRGSRVVFSAHGSPPSDFQKAKERDLKVVDATCPLVIKVHNEAKKYAKEGRKLVLVGHRGHQEVKGTMGQSEMELVDDREKLSGFHWDKDTPVTVLTQTTLSVDDTQRSIETIKDSFNDVLVRNDLCYATTNRQNAVKEISDHVELFLVIGARNSSNCNRLRDVAESRGVNAYLINGIDELNPDWLQGVENVGITSGASTPDTLVQAIIEALTPEEVIPMGGEEENITFTLPSEFREFAKGL
;
A
#
# COMPACT_ATOMS: atom_id res chain seq x y z
N HIS A 1 3.96 4.11 6.84
CA HIS A 1 4.23 2.84 7.56
C HIS A 1 5.71 2.65 7.93
N ASN A 2 6.67 3.34 7.29
CA ASN A 2 8.09 3.12 7.54
C ASN A 2 8.56 3.82 8.83
N PRO A 3 9.03 3.10 9.88
CA PRO A 3 9.45 3.69 11.14
C PRO A 3 10.62 4.66 11.00
N HIS A 4 11.56 4.40 10.08
CA HIS A 4 12.70 5.29 9.85
C HIS A 4 12.27 6.66 9.33
N VAL A 5 11.27 6.68 8.42
CA VAL A 5 10.68 7.93 7.91
C VAL A 5 9.94 8.67 9.03
N VAL A 6 9.16 7.96 9.85
CA VAL A 6 8.45 8.54 10.99
C VAL A 6 9.44 9.16 11.98
N LEU A 7 10.47 8.43 12.38
CA LEU A 7 11.49 8.91 13.29
C LEU A 7 12.26 10.14 12.73
N ASP A 8 12.52 10.17 11.42
CA ASP A 8 13.14 11.34 10.79
C ASP A 8 12.25 12.59 10.84
N LEU A 9 10.95 12.40 10.61
CA LEU A 9 9.97 13.48 10.73
C LEU A 9 9.81 13.95 12.20
N GLU A 10 9.80 13.02 13.15
CA GLU A 10 9.73 13.33 14.59
C GLU A 10 10.96 14.13 15.06
N LYS A 11 12.18 13.78 14.59
CA LYS A 11 13.39 14.58 14.83
C LYS A 11 13.28 16.00 14.29
N LYS A 12 12.47 16.21 13.25
CA LYS A 12 12.16 17.53 12.67
C LYS A 12 10.98 18.23 13.36
N GLY A 13 10.42 17.62 14.43
CA GLY A 13 9.35 18.20 15.25
C GLY A 13 7.94 17.79 14.85
N ALA A 14 7.77 16.82 13.96
CA ALA A 14 6.46 16.22 13.69
C ALA A 14 6.00 15.38 14.89
N ILE A 15 4.69 15.30 15.10
CA ILE A 15 4.06 14.45 16.12
C ILE A 15 3.09 13.53 15.38
N THR A 16 3.31 12.23 15.51
CA THR A 16 2.40 11.22 14.94
C THR A 16 1.26 10.98 15.89
N VAL A 17 0.03 11.01 15.39
CA VAL A 17 -1.21 10.73 16.12
C VAL A 17 -2.09 9.79 15.32
N GLU A 18 -2.95 9.05 15.97
CA GLU A 18 -3.89 8.13 15.32
C GLU A 18 -5.24 8.79 15.03
N GLU A 19 -5.71 9.68 15.92
CA GLU A 19 -7.02 10.29 15.84
C GLU A 19 -6.95 11.81 15.71
N VAL A 20 -7.85 12.40 14.93
CA VAL A 20 -7.89 13.86 14.70
C VAL A 20 -8.16 14.62 16.00
N GLU A 21 -8.86 14.00 16.93
CA GLU A 21 -9.20 14.57 18.23
C GLU A 21 -7.99 14.85 19.13
N GLU A 22 -6.89 14.14 18.93
CA GLU A 22 -5.65 14.32 19.68
C GLU A 22 -4.90 15.59 19.29
N ILE A 23 -5.18 16.13 18.09
CA ILE A 23 -4.47 17.28 17.53
C ILE A 23 -4.95 18.56 18.20
N PRO A 24 -4.07 19.41 18.74
CA PRO A 24 -4.46 20.70 19.31
C PRO A 24 -5.15 21.59 18.27
N ARG A 25 -6.21 22.32 18.69
CA ARG A 25 -6.96 23.21 17.79
C ARG A 25 -6.04 24.22 17.09
N GLY A 26 -6.30 24.52 15.85
CA GLY A 26 -5.54 25.48 15.05
C GLY A 26 -4.18 24.97 14.54
N SER A 27 -3.80 23.72 14.85
CA SER A 27 -2.53 23.14 14.42
C SER A 27 -2.49 22.90 12.91
N ARG A 28 -1.28 22.73 12.38
CA ARG A 28 -1.04 22.19 11.03
C ARG A 28 -1.00 20.66 11.10
N VAL A 29 -1.63 20.00 10.15
CA VAL A 29 -1.66 18.53 10.07
C VAL A 29 -1.49 18.06 8.65
N VAL A 30 -0.79 16.92 8.47
CA VAL A 30 -0.68 16.23 7.19
C VAL A 30 -1.50 14.95 7.28
N PHE A 31 -2.50 14.79 6.42
CA PHE A 31 -3.18 13.51 6.23
C PHE A 31 -2.36 12.64 5.30
N SER A 32 -2.18 11.37 5.69
CA SER A 32 -1.23 10.47 5.04
C SER A 32 -1.66 10.04 3.64
N ALA A 33 -0.72 9.47 2.89
CA ALA A 33 -0.95 8.98 1.53
C ALA A 33 -2.00 7.86 1.41
N HIS A 34 -2.36 7.21 2.53
CA HIS A 34 -3.40 6.17 2.57
C HIS A 34 -4.81 6.70 2.34
N GLY A 35 -5.00 8.01 2.47
CA GLY A 35 -6.32 8.64 2.40
C GLY A 35 -7.11 8.54 3.70
N SER A 36 -7.91 9.55 3.96
CA SER A 36 -8.75 9.64 5.15
C SER A 36 -10.24 9.69 4.77
N PRO A 37 -11.13 9.21 5.65
CA PRO A 37 -12.57 9.33 5.42
C PRO A 37 -13.01 10.80 5.50
N PRO A 38 -14.13 11.19 4.84
CA PRO A 38 -14.67 12.54 4.92
C PRO A 38 -14.96 13.03 6.34
N SER A 39 -15.27 12.12 7.27
CA SER A 39 -15.46 12.43 8.68
C SER A 39 -14.24 13.08 9.32
N ASP A 40 -13.02 12.63 8.98
CA ASP A 40 -11.80 13.18 9.55
C ASP A 40 -11.52 14.59 9.03
N PHE A 41 -11.82 14.87 7.77
CA PHE A 41 -11.79 16.23 7.22
C PHE A 41 -12.80 17.14 7.91
N GLN A 42 -14.00 16.63 8.21
CA GLN A 42 -15.03 17.40 8.94
C GLN A 42 -14.56 17.71 10.36
N LYS A 43 -14.04 16.72 11.11
CA LYS A 43 -13.47 16.91 12.45
C LYS A 43 -12.31 17.90 12.43
N ALA A 44 -11.42 17.81 11.44
CA ALA A 44 -10.31 18.74 11.27
C ALA A 44 -10.81 20.19 11.08
N LYS A 45 -11.86 20.37 10.26
CA LYS A 45 -12.50 21.68 10.06
C LYS A 45 -13.11 22.24 11.35
N GLU A 46 -13.82 21.40 12.12
CA GLU A 46 -14.44 21.80 13.42
C GLU A 46 -13.40 22.18 14.48
N ARG A 47 -12.17 21.71 14.31
CA ARG A 47 -11.01 22.02 15.18
C ARG A 47 -10.11 23.13 14.65
N ASP A 48 -10.48 23.78 13.55
CA ASP A 48 -9.71 24.82 12.86
C ASP A 48 -8.31 24.35 12.42
N LEU A 49 -8.14 23.06 12.12
CA LEU A 49 -6.86 22.52 11.68
C LEU A 49 -6.54 22.96 10.25
N LYS A 50 -5.27 23.24 10.00
CA LYS A 50 -4.75 23.55 8.67
C LYS A 50 -4.27 22.24 8.03
N VAL A 51 -5.16 21.60 7.29
CA VAL A 51 -4.91 20.29 6.70
C VAL A 51 -4.13 20.41 5.40
N VAL A 52 -3.07 19.59 5.30
CA VAL A 52 -2.42 19.23 4.06
C VAL A 52 -2.86 17.82 3.72
N ASP A 53 -3.59 17.66 2.63
CA ASP A 53 -3.99 16.36 2.15
C ASP A 53 -2.89 15.77 1.26
N ALA A 54 -2.14 14.80 1.79
CA ALA A 54 -1.10 14.08 1.07
C ALA A 54 -1.59 12.73 0.49
N THR A 55 -2.90 12.56 0.38
CA THR A 55 -3.49 11.32 -0.19
C THR A 55 -2.91 11.04 -1.58
N CYS A 56 -2.43 9.81 -1.77
CA CYS A 56 -1.91 9.37 -3.06
C CYS A 56 -2.96 9.54 -4.17
N PRO A 57 -2.62 10.09 -5.33
CA PRO A 57 -3.56 10.25 -6.44
C PRO A 57 -4.25 8.96 -6.88
N LEU A 58 -3.60 7.81 -6.72
CA LEU A 58 -4.22 6.51 -7.01
C LEU A 58 -5.29 6.14 -5.98
N VAL A 59 -5.09 6.48 -4.70
CA VAL A 59 -6.11 6.32 -3.66
C VAL A 59 -7.27 7.30 -3.88
N ILE A 60 -6.97 8.55 -4.26
CA ILE A 60 -8.01 9.54 -4.65
C ILE A 60 -8.89 9.00 -5.79
N LYS A 61 -8.29 8.30 -6.77
CA LYS A 61 -9.03 7.65 -7.85
C LYS A 61 -10.03 6.65 -7.29
N VAL A 62 -9.60 5.75 -6.39
CA VAL A 62 -10.48 4.76 -5.75
C VAL A 62 -11.62 5.43 -4.97
N HIS A 63 -11.32 6.48 -4.20
CA HIS A 63 -12.32 7.28 -3.48
C HIS A 63 -13.36 7.90 -4.42
N ASN A 64 -12.94 8.43 -5.56
CA ASN A 64 -13.84 9.02 -6.56
C ASN A 64 -14.68 7.95 -7.25
N GLU A 65 -14.13 6.78 -7.54
CA GLU A 65 -14.86 5.65 -8.11
C GLU A 65 -15.91 5.11 -7.12
N ALA A 66 -15.58 5.02 -5.82
CA ALA A 66 -16.54 4.65 -4.79
C ALA A 66 -17.77 5.58 -4.79
N LYS A 67 -17.54 6.91 -4.77
CA LYS A 67 -18.60 7.90 -4.82
C LYS A 67 -19.43 7.84 -6.12
N LYS A 68 -18.74 7.65 -7.26
CA LYS A 68 -19.36 7.58 -8.57
C LYS A 68 -20.32 6.41 -8.67
N TYR A 69 -19.84 5.20 -8.39
CA TYR A 69 -20.63 3.99 -8.58
C TYR A 69 -21.74 3.83 -7.53
N ALA A 70 -21.54 4.34 -6.30
CA ALA A 70 -22.61 4.47 -5.33
C ALA A 70 -23.73 5.38 -5.83
N LYS A 71 -23.38 6.53 -6.45
CA LYS A 71 -24.36 7.46 -7.05
C LYS A 71 -25.10 6.85 -8.25
N GLU A 72 -24.46 5.93 -8.97
CA GLU A 72 -25.07 5.16 -10.07
C GLU A 72 -26.00 4.04 -9.54
N GLY A 73 -26.13 3.87 -8.23
CA GLY A 73 -27.00 2.87 -7.60
C GLY A 73 -26.41 1.45 -7.53
N ARG A 74 -25.13 1.29 -7.82
CA ARG A 74 -24.44 0.00 -7.69
C ARG A 74 -24.07 -0.27 -6.23
N LYS A 75 -24.15 -1.51 -5.80
CA LYS A 75 -23.56 -1.93 -4.52
C LYS A 75 -22.05 -2.02 -4.66
N LEU A 76 -21.34 -1.61 -3.63
CA LEU A 76 -19.88 -1.57 -3.63
C LEU A 76 -19.31 -2.71 -2.78
N VAL A 77 -18.29 -3.36 -3.32
CA VAL A 77 -17.45 -4.32 -2.59
C VAL A 77 -16.01 -3.82 -2.67
N LEU A 78 -15.39 -3.65 -1.51
CA LEU A 78 -13.97 -3.35 -1.41
C LEU A 78 -13.20 -4.62 -1.05
N VAL A 79 -12.29 -5.04 -1.89
CA VAL A 79 -11.31 -6.08 -1.55
C VAL A 79 -10.14 -5.40 -0.84
N GLY A 80 -9.87 -5.78 0.41
CA GLY A 80 -8.86 -5.10 1.23
C GLY A 80 -8.71 -5.68 2.63
N HIS A 81 -7.62 -5.34 3.30
CA HIS A 81 -7.32 -5.83 4.64
C HIS A 81 -8.09 -5.04 5.70
N ARG A 82 -8.87 -5.73 6.51
CA ARG A 82 -9.59 -5.16 7.65
C ARG A 82 -8.63 -4.40 8.58
N GLY A 83 -8.99 -3.17 8.92
CA GLY A 83 -8.21 -2.32 9.81
C GLY A 83 -7.10 -1.52 9.14
N HIS A 84 -6.78 -1.78 7.87
CA HIS A 84 -5.81 -0.97 7.13
C HIS A 84 -6.32 0.46 6.92
N GLN A 85 -5.45 1.47 7.04
CA GLN A 85 -5.84 2.89 6.94
C GLN A 85 -6.47 3.25 5.60
N GLU A 86 -5.91 2.74 4.48
CA GLU A 86 -6.48 2.93 3.15
C GLU A 86 -7.90 2.35 3.04
N VAL A 87 -8.15 1.18 3.65
CA VAL A 87 -9.48 0.56 3.69
C VAL A 87 -10.45 1.42 4.50
N LYS A 88 -10.04 1.93 5.67
CA LYS A 88 -10.86 2.86 6.48
C LYS A 88 -11.20 4.12 5.67
N GLY A 89 -10.21 4.72 5.01
CA GLY A 89 -10.39 5.91 4.18
C GLY A 89 -11.36 5.70 3.02
N THR A 90 -11.24 4.56 2.32
CA THR A 90 -12.09 4.22 1.17
C THR A 90 -13.52 3.86 1.62
N MET A 91 -13.67 3.04 2.65
CA MET A 91 -14.99 2.68 3.20
C MET A 91 -15.76 3.89 3.72
N GLY A 92 -15.06 4.92 4.18
CA GLY A 92 -15.67 6.18 4.61
C GLY A 92 -16.27 7.01 3.46
N GLN A 93 -15.95 6.71 2.20
CA GLN A 93 -16.44 7.48 1.05
C GLN A 93 -17.89 7.15 0.67
N SER A 94 -18.32 5.91 0.89
CA SER A 94 -19.66 5.42 0.58
C SER A 94 -19.91 4.11 1.31
N GLU A 95 -21.18 3.72 1.48
CA GLU A 95 -21.55 2.41 2.01
C GLU A 95 -21.03 1.30 1.10
N MET A 96 -20.30 0.33 1.66
CA MET A 96 -19.74 -0.80 0.92
C MET A 96 -19.46 -1.99 1.83
N GLU A 97 -19.45 -3.19 1.24
CA GLU A 97 -19.04 -4.42 1.90
C GLU A 97 -17.51 -4.61 1.76
N LEU A 98 -16.87 -5.07 2.82
CA LEU A 98 -15.45 -5.41 2.83
C LEU A 98 -15.25 -6.91 2.64
N VAL A 99 -14.45 -7.28 1.64
CA VAL A 99 -13.92 -8.63 1.46
C VAL A 99 -12.43 -8.60 1.82
N ASP A 100 -12.08 -9.22 2.92
CA ASP A 100 -10.66 -9.43 3.28
C ASP A 100 -10.19 -10.74 2.63
N ASP A 101 -9.17 -10.66 1.79
CA ASP A 101 -8.64 -11.80 1.03
C ASP A 101 -8.01 -12.88 1.91
N ARG A 102 -7.76 -12.57 3.20
CA ARG A 102 -7.28 -13.48 4.23
C ARG A 102 -8.39 -14.21 4.97
N GLU A 103 -9.63 -13.81 4.79
CA GLU A 103 -10.81 -14.36 5.47
C GLU A 103 -11.65 -15.19 4.49
N LYS A 104 -12.33 -16.19 5.01
CA LYS A 104 -13.31 -16.92 4.19
C LYS A 104 -14.51 -16.01 3.90
N LEU A 105 -14.83 -15.83 2.63
CA LEU A 105 -16.00 -15.06 2.22
C LEU A 105 -17.27 -15.70 2.81
N SER A 106 -18.03 -14.95 3.60
CA SER A 106 -19.26 -15.40 4.25
C SER A 106 -20.50 -15.32 3.34
N GLY A 107 -20.33 -14.87 2.10
CA GLY A 107 -21.42 -14.59 1.14
C GLY A 107 -21.99 -13.18 1.30
N PHE A 108 -22.77 -12.78 0.32
CA PHE A 108 -23.45 -11.50 0.28
C PHE A 108 -24.94 -11.68 0.57
N HIS A 109 -25.56 -10.65 1.17
CA HIS A 109 -27.02 -10.63 1.45
C HIS A 109 -27.82 -10.00 0.29
N TRP A 110 -27.19 -9.79 -0.87
CA TRP A 110 -27.82 -9.20 -2.04
C TRP A 110 -28.29 -10.24 -3.05
N ASP A 111 -29.33 -9.89 -3.79
CA ASP A 111 -29.81 -10.76 -4.87
C ASP A 111 -28.76 -10.89 -5.99
N LYS A 112 -28.78 -12.01 -6.69
CA LYS A 112 -27.82 -12.31 -7.75
C LYS A 112 -27.84 -11.30 -8.90
N ASP A 113 -28.97 -10.63 -9.13
CA ASP A 113 -29.13 -9.61 -10.17
C ASP A 113 -28.76 -8.19 -9.68
N THR A 114 -28.31 -8.03 -8.44
CA THR A 114 -27.85 -6.75 -7.92
C THR A 114 -26.60 -6.30 -8.68
N PRO A 115 -26.60 -5.08 -9.25
CA PRO A 115 -25.41 -4.52 -9.87
C PRO A 115 -24.32 -4.24 -8.82
N VAL A 116 -23.16 -4.85 -8.97
CA VAL A 116 -22.03 -4.74 -8.03
C VAL A 116 -20.83 -4.08 -8.71
N THR A 117 -20.14 -3.21 -7.99
CA THR A 117 -18.81 -2.73 -8.39
C THR A 117 -17.77 -3.16 -7.36
N VAL A 118 -16.72 -3.79 -7.85
CA VAL A 118 -15.57 -4.21 -7.04
C VAL A 118 -14.46 -3.17 -7.15
N LEU A 119 -14.04 -2.66 -6.02
CA LEU A 119 -12.87 -1.80 -5.82
C LEU A 119 -11.80 -2.58 -5.07
N THR A 120 -10.54 -2.18 -5.16
CA THR A 120 -9.44 -2.87 -4.48
C THR A 120 -8.56 -1.90 -3.69
N GLN A 121 -8.04 -2.34 -2.55
CA GLN A 121 -6.92 -1.67 -1.89
C GLN A 121 -5.71 -1.72 -2.83
N THR A 122 -4.95 -0.63 -2.91
CA THR A 122 -3.90 -0.44 -3.93
C THR A 122 -2.65 -1.31 -3.72
N THR A 123 -2.46 -1.89 -2.54
CA THR A 123 -1.25 -2.62 -2.12
C THR A 123 -1.44 -4.13 -1.93
N LEU A 124 -2.51 -4.70 -2.48
CA LEU A 124 -2.79 -6.14 -2.38
C LEU A 124 -1.91 -6.99 -3.31
N SER A 125 -1.94 -8.29 -3.08
CA SER A 125 -1.43 -9.29 -4.01
C SER A 125 -2.28 -9.31 -5.29
N VAL A 126 -1.61 -9.33 -6.45
CA VAL A 126 -2.29 -9.45 -7.75
C VAL A 126 -3.10 -10.74 -7.80
N ASP A 127 -2.48 -11.85 -7.38
CA ASP A 127 -3.06 -13.20 -7.50
C ASP A 127 -4.22 -13.40 -6.49
N ASP A 128 -4.09 -12.91 -5.25
CA ASP A 128 -5.15 -13.02 -4.22
C ASP A 128 -6.34 -12.14 -4.55
N THR A 129 -6.07 -10.92 -5.05
CA THR A 129 -7.11 -10.02 -5.52
C THR A 129 -7.93 -10.66 -6.65
N GLN A 130 -7.27 -11.31 -7.60
CA GLN A 130 -7.93 -12.00 -8.71
C GLN A 130 -8.86 -13.11 -8.21
N ARG A 131 -8.41 -13.93 -7.24
CA ARG A 131 -9.25 -15.00 -6.65
C ARG A 131 -10.50 -14.42 -5.96
N SER A 132 -10.34 -13.35 -5.20
CA SER A 132 -11.49 -12.68 -4.56
C SER A 132 -12.48 -12.12 -5.59
N ILE A 133 -11.97 -11.48 -6.65
CA ILE A 133 -12.78 -10.97 -7.76
C ILE A 133 -13.56 -12.10 -8.47
N GLU A 134 -12.93 -13.23 -8.74
CA GLU A 134 -13.60 -14.38 -9.37
C GLU A 134 -14.73 -14.90 -8.50
N THR A 135 -14.50 -15.04 -7.19
CA THR A 135 -15.56 -15.46 -6.25
C THR A 135 -16.75 -14.48 -6.23
N ILE A 136 -16.49 -13.18 -6.34
CA ILE A 136 -17.54 -12.16 -6.41
C ILE A 136 -18.30 -12.26 -7.74
N LYS A 137 -17.58 -12.47 -8.86
CA LYS A 137 -18.20 -12.65 -10.19
C LYS A 137 -19.12 -13.86 -10.25
N ASP A 138 -18.77 -14.94 -9.56
CA ASP A 138 -19.61 -16.14 -9.49
C ASP A 138 -20.89 -15.92 -8.67
N SER A 139 -20.89 -14.90 -7.81
CA SER A 139 -22.01 -14.56 -6.93
C SER A 139 -23.04 -13.64 -7.58
N PHE A 140 -22.68 -12.85 -8.61
CA PHE A 140 -23.55 -11.84 -9.21
C PHE A 140 -23.49 -11.85 -10.75
N ASN A 141 -24.62 -11.47 -11.38
CA ASN A 141 -24.75 -11.43 -12.83
C ASN A 141 -24.18 -10.16 -13.47
N ASP A 142 -24.15 -9.04 -12.73
CA ASP A 142 -23.63 -7.74 -13.19
C ASP A 142 -22.53 -7.25 -12.26
N VAL A 143 -21.28 -7.59 -12.56
CA VAL A 143 -20.09 -7.21 -11.80
C VAL A 143 -19.18 -6.32 -12.64
N LEU A 144 -19.02 -5.06 -12.21
CA LEU A 144 -18.02 -4.15 -12.74
C LEU A 144 -16.77 -4.20 -11.85
N VAL A 145 -15.66 -4.63 -12.39
CA VAL A 145 -14.39 -4.69 -11.65
C VAL A 145 -13.55 -3.46 -11.99
N ARG A 146 -13.12 -2.75 -10.95
CA ARG A 146 -12.09 -1.71 -11.02
C ARG A 146 -10.83 -2.29 -10.38
N ASN A 147 -9.87 -2.65 -11.22
CA ASN A 147 -8.57 -3.10 -10.72
C ASN A 147 -7.73 -1.85 -10.40
N ASP A 148 -7.66 -1.50 -9.13
CA ASP A 148 -7.02 -0.29 -8.64
C ASP A 148 -5.65 -0.55 -8.00
N LEU A 149 -5.06 -1.73 -8.26
CA LEU A 149 -3.70 -2.03 -7.80
C LEU A 149 -2.72 -0.97 -8.32
N CYS A 150 -1.88 -0.48 -7.41
CA CYS A 150 -0.87 0.50 -7.75
C CYS A 150 0.18 -0.10 -8.69
N TYR A 151 0.53 0.61 -9.77
CA TYR A 151 1.61 0.19 -10.69
C TYR A 151 2.91 -0.10 -9.93
N ALA A 152 3.27 0.71 -8.93
CA ALA A 152 4.45 0.49 -8.10
C ALA A 152 4.36 -0.82 -7.28
N THR A 153 3.15 -1.24 -6.89
CA THR A 153 2.91 -2.54 -6.26
C THR A 153 3.05 -3.68 -7.27
N THR A 154 2.42 -3.55 -8.43
CA THR A 154 2.44 -4.57 -9.48
C THR A 154 3.84 -4.78 -10.02
N ASN A 155 4.57 -3.71 -10.35
CA ASN A 155 5.94 -3.78 -10.87
C ASN A 155 6.88 -4.47 -9.88
N ARG A 156 6.79 -4.11 -8.58
CA ARG A 156 7.61 -4.77 -7.55
C ARG A 156 7.29 -6.25 -7.39
N GLN A 157 6.02 -6.64 -7.41
CA GLN A 157 5.65 -8.05 -7.35
C GLN A 157 6.13 -8.83 -8.57
N ASN A 158 6.05 -8.25 -9.77
CA ASN A 158 6.56 -8.88 -10.98
C ASN A 158 8.10 -9.04 -10.93
N ALA A 159 8.83 -8.01 -10.49
CA ALA A 159 10.26 -8.08 -10.29
C ALA A 159 10.66 -9.16 -9.27
N VAL A 160 9.94 -9.27 -8.15
CA VAL A 160 10.18 -10.34 -7.17
C VAL A 160 9.96 -11.72 -7.79
N LYS A 161 8.89 -11.91 -8.60
CA LYS A 161 8.63 -13.18 -9.30
C LYS A 161 9.79 -13.55 -10.23
N GLU A 162 10.31 -12.58 -10.99
CA GLU A 162 11.42 -12.77 -11.92
C GLU A 162 12.73 -13.10 -11.17
N ILE A 163 13.08 -12.31 -10.16
CA ILE A 163 14.31 -12.50 -9.37
C ILE A 163 14.29 -13.82 -8.61
N SER A 164 13.12 -14.24 -8.12
CA SER A 164 12.97 -15.48 -7.34
C SER A 164 13.42 -16.75 -8.09
N ASP A 165 13.43 -16.73 -9.42
CA ASP A 165 13.89 -17.87 -10.21
C ASP A 165 15.44 -18.00 -10.27
N HIS A 166 16.17 -17.01 -9.70
CA HIS A 166 17.63 -16.88 -9.80
C HIS A 166 18.35 -16.81 -8.44
N VAL A 167 17.62 -16.93 -7.31
CA VAL A 167 18.18 -16.72 -5.98
C VAL A 167 17.74 -17.80 -5.00
N GLU A 168 18.55 -18.07 -3.99
CA GLU A 168 18.26 -19.03 -2.92
C GLU A 168 17.61 -18.36 -1.70
N LEU A 169 17.84 -17.05 -1.54
CA LEU A 169 17.34 -16.25 -0.43
C LEU A 169 16.78 -14.93 -0.96
N PHE A 170 15.70 -14.46 -0.34
CA PHE A 170 15.12 -13.16 -0.66
C PHE A 170 15.04 -12.26 0.58
N LEU A 171 15.57 -11.05 0.50
CA LEU A 171 15.45 -10.02 1.53
C LEU A 171 14.50 -8.92 1.06
N VAL A 172 13.41 -8.73 1.79
CA VAL A 172 12.48 -7.62 1.59
C VAL A 172 12.77 -6.56 2.64
N ILE A 173 13.16 -5.36 2.21
CA ILE A 173 13.53 -4.28 3.12
C ILE A 173 12.33 -3.35 3.31
N GLY A 174 11.87 -3.21 4.56
CA GLY A 174 10.77 -2.33 4.91
C GLY A 174 10.05 -2.71 6.20
N ALA A 175 8.98 -1.99 6.48
CA ALA A 175 8.26 -2.10 7.74
C ALA A 175 7.35 -3.35 7.80
N ARG A 176 7.32 -4.01 8.97
CA ARG A 176 6.48 -5.20 9.22
C ARG A 176 4.97 -4.92 9.12
N ASN A 177 4.55 -3.68 9.38
CA ASN A 177 3.15 -3.25 9.25
C ASN A 177 2.79 -2.74 7.84
N SER A 178 3.73 -2.77 6.89
CA SER A 178 3.47 -2.42 5.50
C SER A 178 2.82 -3.58 4.75
N SER A 179 1.61 -3.39 4.25
CA SER A 179 0.91 -4.36 3.39
C SER A 179 1.78 -4.72 2.17
N ASN A 180 2.34 -3.72 1.48
CA ASN A 180 3.18 -3.94 0.32
C ASN A 180 4.42 -4.80 0.65
N CYS A 181 5.15 -4.51 1.75
CA CYS A 181 6.35 -5.29 2.13
C CYS A 181 6.00 -6.74 2.44
N ASN A 182 4.94 -6.99 3.20
CA ASN A 182 4.49 -8.35 3.49
C ASN A 182 4.15 -9.09 2.20
N ARG A 183 3.46 -8.44 1.24
CA ARG A 183 3.12 -9.06 -0.04
C ARG A 183 4.33 -9.40 -0.90
N LEU A 184 5.37 -8.57 -0.90
CA LEU A 184 6.62 -8.89 -1.62
C LEU A 184 7.29 -10.14 -1.05
N ARG A 185 7.31 -10.28 0.29
CA ARG A 185 7.79 -11.51 0.95
C ARG A 185 6.94 -12.71 0.56
N ASP A 186 5.61 -12.60 0.68
CA ASP A 186 4.69 -13.71 0.38
C ASP A 186 4.80 -14.15 -1.09
N VAL A 187 5.05 -13.21 -2.02
CA VAL A 187 5.30 -13.52 -3.44
C VAL A 187 6.58 -14.34 -3.61
N ALA A 188 7.69 -13.97 -2.96
CA ALA A 188 8.94 -14.74 -3.01
C ALA A 188 8.74 -16.15 -2.40
N GLU A 189 8.08 -16.25 -1.25
CA GLU A 189 7.76 -17.54 -0.61
C GLU A 189 6.87 -18.42 -1.50
N SER A 190 5.90 -17.84 -2.21
CA SER A 190 5.06 -18.57 -3.16
C SER A 190 5.82 -19.15 -4.36
N ARG A 191 7.01 -18.60 -4.66
CA ARG A 191 7.94 -19.11 -5.66
C ARG A 191 8.91 -20.17 -5.11
N GLY A 192 8.78 -20.51 -3.82
CA GLY A 192 9.62 -21.53 -3.16
C GLY A 192 10.97 -21.01 -2.64
N VAL A 193 11.17 -19.68 -2.60
CA VAL A 193 12.38 -19.06 -2.08
C VAL A 193 12.17 -18.67 -0.62
N ASN A 194 13.17 -18.94 0.23
CA ASN A 194 13.15 -18.44 1.61
C ASN A 194 13.19 -16.91 1.61
N ALA A 195 12.18 -16.25 2.17
CA ALA A 195 12.09 -14.81 2.16
C ALA A 195 11.94 -14.21 3.56
N TYR A 196 12.68 -13.15 3.83
CA TYR A 196 12.67 -12.47 5.12
C TYR A 196 12.38 -10.98 4.94
N LEU A 197 11.43 -10.49 5.74
CA LEU A 197 11.14 -9.06 5.83
C LEU A 197 11.93 -8.46 6.99
N ILE A 198 12.85 -7.54 6.67
CA ILE A 198 13.71 -6.85 7.63
C ILE A 198 13.53 -5.34 7.53
N ASN A 199 13.55 -4.68 8.68
CA ASN A 199 13.39 -3.24 8.75
C ASN A 199 14.72 -2.46 8.62
N GLY A 200 15.84 -3.16 8.76
CA GLY A 200 17.20 -2.62 8.66
C GLY A 200 18.25 -3.67 8.92
N ILE A 201 19.51 -3.25 8.90
CA ILE A 201 20.69 -4.11 9.04
C ILE A 201 20.71 -4.88 10.37
N ASP A 202 20.19 -4.29 11.44
CA ASP A 202 20.16 -4.90 12.78
C ASP A 202 19.26 -6.15 12.84
N GLU A 203 18.38 -6.34 11.86
CA GLU A 203 17.54 -7.52 11.76
C GLU A 203 18.08 -8.58 10.78
N LEU A 204 19.23 -8.33 10.13
CA LEU A 204 19.87 -9.29 9.24
C LEU A 204 20.51 -10.42 10.08
N ASN A 205 20.01 -11.65 9.91
CA ASN A 205 20.58 -12.80 10.58
C ASN A 205 21.62 -13.50 9.66
N PRO A 206 22.89 -13.54 10.05
CA PRO A 206 23.94 -14.20 9.26
C PRO A 206 23.68 -15.69 8.97
N ASP A 207 22.92 -16.38 9.83
CA ASP A 207 22.59 -17.79 9.63
C ASP A 207 21.74 -18.04 8.38
N TRP A 208 21.01 -17.04 7.92
CA TRP A 208 20.23 -17.15 6.67
C TRP A 208 21.11 -17.23 5.43
N LEU A 209 22.34 -16.74 5.53
CA LEU A 209 23.29 -16.65 4.41
C LEU A 209 24.14 -17.90 4.24
N GLN A 210 24.02 -18.90 5.14
CA GLN A 210 24.85 -20.11 5.08
C GLN A 210 24.49 -20.96 3.87
N GLY A 211 25.45 -21.10 2.94
CA GLY A 211 25.27 -21.86 1.71
C GLY A 211 24.45 -21.15 0.64
N VAL A 212 24.22 -19.85 0.80
CA VAL A 212 23.54 -19.00 -0.18
C VAL A 212 24.59 -18.35 -1.08
N GLU A 213 24.44 -18.52 -2.39
CA GLU A 213 25.31 -17.89 -3.40
C GLU A 213 24.68 -16.59 -3.93
N ASN A 214 23.36 -16.58 -4.14
CA ASN A 214 22.65 -15.46 -4.72
C ASN A 214 21.52 -14.99 -3.77
N VAL A 215 21.52 -13.70 -3.46
CA VAL A 215 20.52 -13.05 -2.61
C VAL A 215 19.71 -12.08 -3.44
N GLY A 216 18.40 -12.30 -3.52
CA GLY A 216 17.46 -11.33 -4.07
C GLY A 216 17.16 -10.23 -3.04
N ILE A 217 17.16 -8.98 -3.49
CA ILE A 217 16.83 -7.83 -2.63
C ILE A 217 15.73 -7.01 -3.29
N THR A 218 14.70 -6.71 -2.53
CA THR A 218 13.67 -5.73 -2.89
C THR A 218 13.32 -4.85 -1.70
N SER A 219 12.58 -3.78 -1.94
CA SER A 219 12.13 -2.89 -0.87
C SER A 219 10.67 -2.47 -1.04
N GLY A 220 10.03 -2.12 0.07
CA GLY A 220 8.71 -1.49 0.02
C GLY A 220 8.76 -0.11 -0.64
N ALA A 221 7.64 0.32 -1.24
CA ALA A 221 7.52 1.60 -1.94
C ALA A 221 7.83 2.82 -1.06
N SER A 222 7.68 2.70 0.26
CA SER A 222 8.00 3.76 1.23
C SER A 222 9.35 3.59 1.93
N THR A 223 10.18 2.65 1.49
CA THR A 223 11.48 2.36 2.10
C THR A 223 12.54 3.32 1.54
N PRO A 224 13.27 4.05 2.39
CA PRO A 224 14.38 4.87 1.93
C PRO A 224 15.47 4.03 1.26
N ASP A 225 16.02 4.52 0.14
CA ASP A 225 17.09 3.84 -0.60
C ASP A 225 18.34 3.60 0.27
N THR A 226 18.62 4.51 1.19
CA THR A 226 19.74 4.37 2.15
C THR A 226 19.71 3.08 2.97
N LEU A 227 18.51 2.53 3.26
CA LEU A 227 18.40 1.24 3.96
C LEU A 227 18.74 0.08 3.04
N VAL A 228 18.38 0.18 1.77
CA VAL A 228 18.72 -0.83 0.75
C VAL A 228 20.23 -0.86 0.55
N GLN A 229 20.86 0.31 0.38
CA GLN A 229 22.30 0.42 0.20
C GLN A 229 23.07 -0.12 1.43
N ALA A 230 22.61 0.18 2.64
CA ALA A 230 23.23 -0.35 3.86
C ALA A 230 23.20 -1.89 3.95
N ILE A 231 22.12 -2.52 3.46
CA ILE A 231 22.05 -3.99 3.41
C ILE A 231 23.00 -4.54 2.34
N ILE A 232 23.05 -3.93 1.15
CA ILE A 232 23.97 -4.33 0.07
C ILE A 232 25.43 -4.24 0.56
N GLU A 233 25.80 -3.13 1.19
CA GLU A 233 27.15 -2.94 1.76
C GLU A 233 27.48 -4.00 2.82
N ALA A 234 26.51 -4.33 3.69
CA ALA A 234 26.72 -5.35 4.73
C ALA A 234 26.90 -6.76 4.19
N LEU A 235 26.26 -7.08 3.07
CA LEU A 235 26.39 -8.38 2.40
C LEU A 235 27.71 -8.53 1.66
N THR A 236 28.41 -7.42 1.37
CA THR A 236 29.70 -7.40 0.64
C THR A 236 29.70 -8.27 -0.62
N PRO A 237 28.74 -8.10 -1.53
CA PRO A 237 28.62 -8.95 -2.72
C PRO A 237 29.78 -8.75 -3.69
N GLU A 238 30.12 -9.80 -4.47
CA GLU A 238 31.09 -9.68 -5.56
C GLU A 238 30.52 -8.83 -6.70
N GLU A 239 29.21 -8.94 -6.96
CA GLU A 239 28.52 -8.20 -8.01
C GLU A 239 27.11 -7.84 -7.55
N VAL A 240 26.60 -6.68 -8.01
CA VAL A 240 25.21 -6.26 -7.84
C VAL A 240 24.57 -6.14 -9.20
N ILE A 241 23.59 -7.00 -9.49
CA ILE A 241 22.88 -7.04 -10.77
C ILE A 241 21.49 -6.45 -10.60
N PRO A 242 21.19 -5.26 -11.15
CA PRO A 242 19.84 -4.74 -11.20
C PRO A 242 18.98 -5.63 -12.10
N MET A 243 17.90 -6.16 -11.56
CA MET A 243 16.96 -7.02 -12.29
C MET A 243 15.54 -6.50 -12.18
N GLY A 244 14.79 -6.73 -13.25
CA GLY A 244 13.35 -6.49 -13.29
C GLY A 244 12.98 -5.00 -13.25
N GLY A 245 11.68 -4.79 -13.41
CA GLY A 245 11.06 -3.47 -13.30
C GLY A 245 10.79 -2.81 -14.64
N GLU A 246 9.56 -2.34 -14.80
CA GLU A 246 9.19 -1.42 -15.88
C GLU A 246 9.64 0.00 -15.50
N GLU A 247 10.08 0.79 -16.49
CA GLU A 247 10.36 2.22 -16.27
C GLU A 247 9.11 2.94 -15.77
N GLU A 248 9.19 3.49 -14.57
CA GLU A 248 8.11 4.25 -13.96
C GLU A 248 8.20 5.72 -14.38
N ASN A 249 7.59 6.08 -15.52
CA ASN A 249 7.54 7.46 -16.04
C ASN A 249 6.32 8.24 -15.50
N ILE A 250 6.00 8.05 -14.21
CA ILE A 250 4.85 8.71 -13.59
C ILE A 250 5.32 9.82 -12.66
N THR A 251 4.87 11.05 -12.94
CA THR A 251 5.11 12.21 -12.08
C THR A 251 3.80 12.69 -11.47
N PHE A 252 3.73 12.69 -10.14
CA PHE A 252 2.61 13.30 -9.43
C PHE A 252 2.84 14.79 -9.24
N THR A 253 1.81 15.58 -9.52
CA THR A 253 1.85 17.03 -9.25
C THR A 253 1.65 17.28 -7.77
N LEU A 254 2.43 18.24 -7.23
CA LEU A 254 2.20 18.70 -5.85
C LEU A 254 0.77 19.25 -5.67
N PRO A 255 0.19 19.08 -4.47
CA PRO A 255 -1.05 19.74 -4.10
C PRO A 255 -1.00 21.25 -4.41
N SER A 256 -2.16 21.82 -4.75
CA SER A 256 -2.25 23.22 -5.23
C SER A 256 -1.60 24.21 -4.27
N GLU A 257 -1.73 23.97 -2.96
CA GLU A 257 -1.20 24.80 -1.88
C GLU A 257 0.33 24.89 -1.88
N PHE A 258 1.00 23.88 -2.44
CA PHE A 258 2.46 23.80 -2.50
C PHE A 258 3.07 24.17 -3.86
N ARG A 259 2.25 24.32 -4.90
CA ARG A 259 2.77 24.62 -6.25
C ARG A 259 3.50 25.97 -6.32
N GLU A 260 3.07 26.96 -5.53
CA GLU A 260 3.74 28.25 -5.46
C GLU A 260 5.04 28.17 -4.64
N PHE A 261 5.05 27.35 -3.58
CA PHE A 261 6.24 27.13 -2.75
C PHE A 261 7.35 26.42 -3.51
N ALA A 262 7.00 25.44 -4.35
CA ALA A 262 7.95 24.67 -5.16
C ALA A 262 8.58 25.47 -6.33
N LYS A 263 7.99 26.61 -6.73
CA LYS A 263 8.57 27.48 -7.77
C LYS A 263 9.76 28.30 -7.26
N GLY A 264 10.02 28.31 -5.95
CA GLY A 264 11.11 29.03 -5.30
C GLY A 264 12.25 28.13 -4.78
N LEU A 265 12.16 26.82 -5.01
CA LEU A 265 13.20 25.81 -4.74
C LEU A 265 13.87 25.38 -6.05
#